data_c919d48ed7c574653a05ee40858794cd
#
_entry.id   c919d48ed7c574653a05ee40858794cd
#
_cell.length_a   1.000
_cell.length_b   1.000
_cell.length_c   1.000
_cell.angle_alpha   90.00
_cell.angle_beta   90.00
_cell.angle_gamma   90.00
#
_symmetry.space_group_name_H-M   'P 1'
#
loop_
_entity.id
_entity.type
_entity.pdbx_description
1 polymer ?
#
loop_
_entity_poly.entity_id
_entity_poly.type
_entity_poly.pdbx_seq_one_letter_code
_entity_poly.pdbx_strand_id
1 'polypeptide(L)'
;MIFLRNTYLGLILPSITSVFYIYLLKENFEAIPDELYQAAKVDGTSDLKYLVKVMIPICQPTVVTIIILKVIECWNSYVWPRLITYDANYYLVSNGIQEIRENGFGRENTPAMMAAVVVISIPLIVLFLVFRKKIMAGVSRGGTKG
;
A
#
# COMPACT_ATOMS: atom_id res chain seq x y z
N MET A 1 20.28 -3.24 -14.78
CA MET A 1 18.91 -3.76 -14.59
C MET A 1 18.85 -5.28 -14.32
N ILE A 2 19.90 -6.02 -14.59
CA ILE A 2 19.93 -7.50 -14.43
C ILE A 2 20.00 -7.93 -12.95
N PHE A 3 20.58 -7.12 -12.07
CA PHE A 3 20.78 -7.45 -10.65
C PHE A 3 19.50 -7.49 -9.78
N LEU A 4 18.37 -7.00 -10.27
CA LEU A 4 17.10 -6.95 -9.52
C LEU A 4 16.10 -8.04 -9.92
N ARG A 5 16.48 -8.93 -10.86
CA ARG A 5 15.65 -10.08 -11.25
C ARG A 5 15.64 -11.13 -10.14
N ASN A 6 14.48 -11.73 -9.90
CA ASN A 6 14.27 -12.74 -8.85
C ASN A 6 14.79 -12.28 -7.48
N THR A 7 14.50 -11.02 -7.09
CA THR A 7 14.87 -10.48 -5.80
C THR A 7 13.69 -9.71 -5.17
N TYR A 8 13.54 -9.79 -3.86
CA TYR A 8 12.57 -8.98 -3.12
C TYR A 8 12.82 -7.48 -3.26
N LEU A 9 14.08 -7.06 -3.37
CA LEU A 9 14.42 -5.65 -3.62
C LEU A 9 13.87 -5.15 -4.95
N GLY A 10 13.93 -5.98 -5.99
CA GLY A 10 13.35 -5.64 -7.29
C GLY A 10 11.82 -5.48 -7.27
N LEU A 11 11.14 -6.24 -6.41
CA LEU A 11 9.70 -6.11 -6.19
C LEU A 11 9.34 -4.86 -5.36
N ILE A 12 10.11 -4.57 -4.33
CA ILE A 12 9.80 -3.53 -3.32
C ILE A 12 10.17 -2.13 -3.83
N LEU A 13 11.37 -1.95 -4.42
CA LEU A 13 11.89 -0.62 -4.78
C LEU A 13 10.94 0.22 -5.64
N PRO A 14 10.34 -0.28 -6.74
CA PRO A 14 9.39 0.51 -7.53
C PRO A 14 8.08 0.78 -6.80
N SER A 15 7.75 -0.07 -5.82
CA SER A 15 6.50 0.03 -5.06
C SER A 15 6.57 1.03 -3.91
N ILE A 16 7.76 1.43 -3.45
CA ILE A 16 7.91 2.37 -2.31
C ILE A 16 7.43 3.77 -2.69
N THR A 17 7.75 4.22 -3.91
CA THR A 17 7.44 5.58 -4.36
C THR A 17 6.10 5.60 -5.09
N SER A 18 5.20 6.45 -4.61
CA SER A 18 3.94 6.77 -5.29
C SER A 18 3.69 8.26 -5.18
N VAL A 19 3.64 8.93 -6.32
CA VAL A 19 3.36 10.37 -6.39
C VAL A 19 2.03 10.71 -5.72
N PHE A 20 1.02 9.85 -5.92
CA PHE A 20 -0.29 10.03 -5.32
C PHE A 20 -0.25 10.03 -3.78
N TYR A 21 0.43 9.05 -3.17
CA TYR A 21 0.50 8.96 -1.70
C TYR A 21 1.38 10.05 -1.09
N ILE A 22 2.45 10.45 -1.78
CA ILE A 22 3.29 11.58 -1.38
C ILE A 22 2.45 12.87 -1.38
N TYR A 23 1.70 13.12 -2.45
CA TYR A 23 0.83 14.28 -2.56
C TYR A 23 -0.25 14.30 -1.47
N LEU A 24 -0.93 13.17 -1.27
CA LEU A 24 -1.96 13.03 -0.24
C LEU A 24 -1.42 13.32 1.17
N LEU A 25 -0.22 12.84 1.47
CA LEU A 25 0.42 13.10 2.76
C LEU A 25 0.85 14.55 2.90
N LYS A 26 1.41 15.14 1.84
CA LYS A 26 1.80 16.55 1.78
C LYS A 26 0.62 17.47 2.08
N GLU A 27 -0.51 17.30 1.38
CA GLU A 27 -1.74 18.08 1.62
C GLU A 27 -2.21 18.02 3.09
N ASN A 28 -2.11 16.83 3.70
CA ASN A 28 -2.47 16.67 5.11
C ASN A 28 -1.48 17.35 6.06
N PHE A 29 -0.19 17.38 5.73
CA PHE A 29 0.82 18.07 6.52
C PHE A 29 0.66 19.58 6.40
N GLU A 30 0.36 20.11 5.21
CA GLU A 30 0.12 21.53 4.97
C GLU A 30 -1.17 22.06 5.64
N ALA A 31 -2.10 21.16 5.98
CA ALA A 31 -3.28 21.52 6.75
C ALA A 31 -3.03 21.69 8.27
N ILE A 32 -1.83 21.35 8.74
CA ILE A 32 -1.45 21.55 10.15
C ILE A 32 -1.09 23.03 10.37
N PRO A 33 -1.67 23.71 11.39
CA PRO A 33 -1.36 25.11 11.68
C PRO A 33 0.11 25.34 11.98
N ASP A 34 0.69 26.41 11.43
CA ASP A 34 2.11 26.78 11.62
C ASP A 34 2.45 27.13 13.07
N GLU A 35 1.46 27.53 13.85
CA GLU A 35 1.62 27.85 15.28
C GLU A 35 2.16 26.66 16.08
N LEU A 36 1.75 25.43 15.69
CA LEU A 36 2.26 24.21 16.35
C LEU A 36 3.76 23.99 16.07
N TYR A 37 4.19 24.33 14.85
CA TYR A 37 5.62 24.26 14.52
C TYR A 37 6.43 25.31 15.24
N GLN A 38 5.93 26.55 15.29
CA GLN A 38 6.59 27.65 16.01
C GLN A 38 6.71 27.35 17.51
N ALA A 39 5.63 26.86 18.13
CA ALA A 39 5.66 26.44 19.54
C ALA A 39 6.71 25.34 19.79
N ALA A 40 6.77 24.33 18.94
CA ALA A 40 7.75 23.26 19.04
C ALA A 40 9.20 23.77 18.87
N LYS A 41 9.41 24.81 18.06
CA LYS A 41 10.74 25.45 17.89
C LYS A 41 11.17 26.23 19.14
N VAL A 42 10.24 26.94 19.78
CA VAL A 42 10.49 27.61 21.04
C VAL A 42 10.89 26.62 22.12
N ASP A 43 10.27 25.44 22.14
CA ASP A 43 10.61 24.32 23.05
C ASP A 43 11.92 23.60 22.69
N GLY A 44 12.66 24.07 21.68
CA GLY A 44 13.92 23.46 21.24
C GLY A 44 13.76 22.09 20.54
N THR A 45 12.53 21.76 20.03
CA THR A 45 12.27 20.50 19.36
C THR A 45 12.90 20.51 17.96
N SER A 46 13.66 19.46 17.61
CA SER A 46 14.21 19.27 16.26
C SER A 46 13.11 18.91 15.26
N ASP A 47 13.33 19.21 13.96
CA ASP A 47 12.37 18.97 12.89
C ASP A 47 11.95 17.50 12.78
N LEU A 48 12.90 16.57 12.90
CA LEU A 48 12.62 15.15 12.88
C LEU A 48 11.74 14.72 14.08
N LYS A 49 12.00 15.28 15.25
CA LYS A 49 11.20 15.00 16.46
C LYS A 49 9.80 15.59 16.33
N TYR A 50 9.66 16.79 15.75
CA TYR A 50 8.37 17.39 15.43
C TYR A 50 7.58 16.53 14.43
N LEU A 51 8.22 16.10 13.34
CA LEU A 51 7.60 15.21 12.36
C LEU A 51 7.04 13.94 13.01
N VAL A 52 7.86 13.23 13.79
CA VAL A 52 7.47 11.93 14.36
C VAL A 52 6.49 12.06 15.53
N LYS A 53 6.65 13.08 16.39
CA LYS A 53 5.85 13.20 17.61
C LYS A 53 4.60 14.07 17.47
N VAL A 54 4.54 14.94 16.46
CA VAL A 54 3.42 15.87 16.28
C VAL A 54 2.72 15.63 14.94
N MET A 55 3.42 15.78 13.82
CA MET A 55 2.79 15.73 12.50
C MET A 55 2.22 14.34 12.17
N ILE A 56 3.00 13.27 12.33
CA ILE A 56 2.53 11.91 12.02
C ILE A 56 1.32 11.50 12.88
N PRO A 57 1.29 11.72 14.21
CA PRO A 57 0.11 11.43 15.01
C PRO A 57 -1.14 12.23 14.61
N ILE A 58 -0.99 13.52 14.29
CA ILE A 58 -2.11 14.34 13.79
C ILE A 58 -2.65 13.80 12.47
N CYS A 59 -1.77 13.39 11.56
CA CYS A 59 -2.12 12.83 10.25
C CYS A 59 -2.33 11.30 10.29
N GLN A 60 -2.41 10.68 11.47
CA GLN A 60 -2.56 9.23 11.62
C GLN A 60 -3.70 8.63 10.77
N PRO A 61 -4.89 9.22 10.65
CA PRO A 61 -5.95 8.66 9.80
C PRO A 61 -5.52 8.53 8.33
N THR A 62 -4.84 9.55 7.80
CA THR A 62 -4.33 9.56 6.43
C THR A 62 -3.21 8.57 6.24
N VAL A 63 -2.25 8.52 7.17
CA VAL A 63 -1.14 7.55 7.15
C VAL A 63 -1.67 6.11 7.14
N VAL A 64 -2.63 5.78 8.01
CA VAL A 64 -3.26 4.46 8.06
C VAL A 64 -3.98 4.15 6.75
N THR A 65 -4.67 5.11 6.17
CA THR A 65 -5.35 4.95 4.87
C THR A 65 -4.35 4.64 3.76
N ILE A 66 -3.24 5.39 3.68
CA ILE A 66 -2.17 5.15 2.70
C ILE A 66 -1.60 3.74 2.85
N ILE A 67 -1.32 3.30 4.08
CA ILE A 67 -0.81 1.94 4.35
C ILE A 67 -1.78 0.89 3.83
N ILE A 68 -3.09 1.04 4.13
CA ILE A 68 -4.11 0.07 3.71
C ILE A 68 -4.23 0.03 2.17
N LEU A 69 -4.31 1.19 1.52
CA LEU A 69 -4.38 1.28 0.07
C LEU A 69 -3.14 0.67 -0.58
N LYS A 70 -1.96 0.89 0.00
CA LYS A 70 -0.70 0.31 -0.49
C LYS A 70 -0.65 -1.20 -0.34
N VAL A 71 -1.17 -1.75 0.76
CA VAL A 71 -1.29 -3.21 0.94
C VAL A 71 -2.21 -3.80 -0.13
N ILE A 72 -3.36 -3.18 -0.40
CA ILE A 72 -4.30 -3.62 -1.45
C ILE A 72 -3.64 -3.56 -2.83
N GLU A 73 -2.93 -2.48 -3.15
CA GLU A 73 -2.20 -2.30 -4.41
C GLU A 73 -1.13 -3.38 -4.60
N CYS A 74 -0.30 -3.60 -3.58
CA CYS A 74 0.74 -4.63 -3.63
C CYS A 74 0.17 -6.03 -3.76
N TRP A 75 -0.94 -6.34 -3.06
CA TRP A 75 -1.61 -7.64 -3.14
C TRP A 75 -2.13 -7.93 -4.55
N ASN A 76 -2.66 -6.91 -5.23
CA ASN A 76 -3.20 -7.04 -6.59
C ASN A 76 -2.13 -6.80 -7.67
N SER A 77 -0.89 -6.52 -7.30
CA SER A 77 0.18 -6.26 -8.27
C SER A 77 0.48 -7.50 -9.10
N TYR A 78 0.45 -7.37 -10.43
CA TYR A 78 0.66 -8.47 -11.36
C TYR A 78 1.74 -8.18 -12.40
N VAL A 79 1.62 -7.06 -13.11
CA VAL A 79 2.45 -6.78 -14.29
C VAL A 79 3.93 -6.68 -13.95
N TRP A 80 4.27 -5.85 -12.96
CA TRP A 80 5.67 -5.68 -12.56
C TRP A 80 6.30 -6.96 -12.01
N PRO A 81 5.69 -7.66 -11.05
CA PRO A 81 6.21 -8.94 -10.59
C PRO A 81 6.40 -9.96 -11.71
N ARG A 82 5.44 -10.05 -12.67
CA ARG A 82 5.54 -10.97 -13.80
C ARG A 82 6.75 -10.69 -14.71
N LEU A 83 7.15 -9.42 -14.82
CA LEU A 83 8.30 -9.02 -15.65
C LEU A 83 9.65 -9.32 -15.03
N ILE A 84 9.75 -9.39 -13.69
CA ILE A 84 11.03 -9.50 -13.00
C ILE A 84 11.23 -10.81 -12.24
N THR A 85 10.17 -11.60 -12.01
CA THR A 85 10.25 -12.88 -11.31
C THR A 85 10.03 -14.03 -12.29
N TYR A 86 10.99 -14.93 -12.35
CA TYR A 86 10.96 -16.15 -13.18
C TYR A 86 11.00 -17.42 -12.33
N ASP A 87 11.30 -17.29 -11.03
CA ASP A 87 11.35 -18.38 -10.07
C ASP A 87 10.10 -18.35 -9.19
N ALA A 88 9.44 -19.50 -9.03
CA ALA A 88 8.24 -19.67 -8.24
C ALA A 88 8.39 -19.19 -6.78
N ASN A 89 9.61 -19.22 -6.23
CA ASN A 89 9.88 -18.74 -4.86
C ASN A 89 9.66 -17.22 -4.67
N TYR A 90 9.61 -16.45 -5.77
CA TYR A 90 9.40 -15.01 -5.75
C TYR A 90 8.03 -14.59 -6.30
N TYR A 91 7.15 -15.55 -6.63
CA TYR A 91 5.84 -15.23 -7.16
C TYR A 91 4.97 -14.56 -6.09
N LEU A 92 4.36 -13.47 -6.47
CA LEU A 92 3.26 -12.89 -5.69
C LEU A 92 1.97 -13.68 -5.94
N VAL A 93 0.98 -13.46 -5.10
CA VAL A 93 -0.30 -14.19 -5.12
C VAL A 93 -0.97 -14.13 -6.50
N SER A 94 -1.00 -12.95 -7.13
CA SER A 94 -1.56 -12.75 -8.46
C SER A 94 -0.79 -13.49 -9.56
N ASN A 95 0.54 -13.59 -9.45
CA ASN A 95 1.37 -14.37 -10.37
C ASN A 95 1.15 -15.88 -10.18
N GLY A 96 1.00 -16.33 -8.93
CA GLY A 96 0.71 -17.73 -8.63
C GLY A 96 -0.62 -18.20 -9.20
N ILE A 97 -1.67 -17.36 -9.15
CA ILE A 97 -2.97 -17.69 -9.80
C ILE A 97 -2.79 -17.87 -11.30
N GLN A 98 -2.04 -16.97 -11.95
CA GLN A 98 -1.82 -17.06 -13.39
C GLN A 98 -1.01 -18.29 -13.76
N GLU A 99 -0.01 -18.65 -12.99
CA GLU A 99 0.79 -19.86 -13.18
C GLU A 99 -0.05 -21.14 -13.09
N ILE A 100 -0.93 -21.23 -12.09
CA ILE A 100 -1.90 -22.33 -11.95
C ILE A 100 -2.80 -22.41 -13.20
N ARG A 101 -3.23 -21.28 -13.72
CA ARG A 101 -4.06 -21.20 -14.92
C ARG A 101 -3.33 -21.65 -16.18
N GLU A 102 -2.06 -21.27 -16.36
CA GLU A 102 -1.26 -21.56 -17.56
C GLU A 102 -0.78 -23.00 -17.59
N ASN A 103 -0.39 -23.57 -16.44
CA ASN A 103 0.21 -24.89 -16.32
C ASN A 103 -0.79 -26.05 -16.26
N GLY A 104 -2.00 -25.87 -16.76
CA GLY A 104 -2.95 -26.96 -17.02
C GLY A 104 -3.96 -27.25 -15.91
N PHE A 105 -3.64 -26.92 -14.65
CA PHE A 105 -4.60 -27.10 -13.53
C PHE A 105 -5.86 -26.26 -13.69
N GLY A 106 -5.73 -25.08 -14.30
CA GLY A 106 -6.83 -24.13 -14.47
C GLY A 106 -7.69 -24.37 -15.71
N ARG A 107 -7.20 -25.03 -16.76
CA ARG A 107 -7.98 -25.31 -17.98
C ARG A 107 -8.88 -26.52 -17.82
N GLU A 108 -8.41 -27.56 -17.13
CA GLU A 108 -9.16 -28.80 -16.90
C GLU A 108 -9.98 -28.78 -15.61
N ASN A 109 -9.65 -27.92 -14.65
CA ASN A 109 -10.31 -27.87 -13.34
C ASN A 109 -10.73 -26.44 -12.95
N THR A 110 -11.66 -25.86 -13.73
CA THR A 110 -12.24 -24.52 -13.46
C THR A 110 -12.77 -24.38 -12.04
N PRO A 111 -13.42 -25.37 -11.41
CA PRO A 111 -13.87 -25.26 -10.00
C PRO A 111 -12.73 -25.03 -9.01
N ALA A 112 -11.60 -25.73 -9.17
CA ALA A 112 -10.45 -25.57 -8.29
C ALA A 112 -9.82 -24.14 -8.43
N MET A 113 -9.77 -23.64 -9.65
CA MET A 113 -9.31 -22.27 -9.89
C MET A 113 -10.23 -21.23 -9.25
N MET A 114 -11.55 -21.39 -9.36
CA MET A 114 -12.51 -20.50 -8.69
C MET A 114 -12.37 -20.56 -7.18
N ALA A 115 -12.17 -21.75 -6.61
CA ALA A 115 -11.91 -21.91 -5.18
C ALA A 115 -10.62 -21.18 -4.75
N ALA A 116 -9.54 -21.28 -5.51
CA ALA A 116 -8.28 -20.58 -5.25
C ALA A 116 -8.48 -19.05 -5.25
N VAL A 117 -9.21 -18.50 -6.23
CA VAL A 117 -9.52 -17.06 -6.30
C VAL A 117 -10.31 -16.61 -5.07
N VAL A 118 -11.31 -17.40 -4.63
CA VAL A 118 -12.09 -17.08 -3.43
C VAL A 118 -11.19 -17.05 -2.19
N VAL A 119 -10.37 -18.09 -1.98
CA VAL A 119 -9.45 -18.18 -0.82
C VAL A 119 -8.49 -16.99 -0.79
N ILE A 120 -7.92 -16.62 -1.93
CA ILE A 120 -6.99 -15.50 -2.06
C ILE A 120 -7.67 -14.14 -1.86
N SER A 121 -8.97 -14.03 -2.12
CA SER A 121 -9.74 -12.81 -1.87
C SER A 121 -10.08 -12.60 -0.40
N ILE A 122 -10.10 -13.64 0.42
CA ILE A 122 -10.47 -13.56 1.84
C ILE A 122 -9.62 -12.53 2.61
N PRO A 123 -8.28 -12.50 2.53
CA PRO A 123 -7.48 -11.53 3.27
C PRO A 123 -7.84 -10.08 2.92
N LEU A 124 -8.12 -9.77 1.65
CA LEU A 124 -8.52 -8.43 1.23
C LEU A 124 -9.90 -8.06 1.78
N ILE A 125 -10.85 -8.99 1.76
CA ILE A 125 -12.20 -8.78 2.31
C ILE A 125 -12.10 -8.52 3.82
N VAL A 126 -11.33 -9.32 4.54
CA VAL A 126 -11.12 -9.14 5.98
C VAL A 126 -10.47 -7.78 6.25
N LEU A 127 -9.41 -7.42 5.52
CA LEU A 127 -8.75 -6.13 5.63
C LEU A 127 -9.73 -4.97 5.39
N PHE A 128 -10.54 -5.05 4.34
CA PHE A 128 -11.55 -4.04 4.04
C PHE A 128 -12.59 -3.93 5.17
N LEU A 129 -13.14 -5.04 5.64
CA LEU A 129 -14.15 -5.04 6.70
C LEU A 129 -13.63 -4.45 8.01
N VAL A 130 -12.39 -4.77 8.38
CA VAL A 130 -11.75 -4.26 9.60
C VAL A 130 -11.46 -2.76 9.50
N PHE A 131 -10.96 -2.31 8.35
CA PHE A 131 -10.45 -0.95 8.19
C PHE A 131 -11.37 0.01 7.42
N ARG A 132 -12.56 -0.41 6.97
CA ARG A 132 -13.50 0.42 6.18
C ARG A 132 -13.75 1.81 6.76
N LYS A 133 -13.90 1.91 8.09
CA LYS A 133 -14.13 3.20 8.77
C LYS A 133 -12.92 4.13 8.67
N LYS A 134 -11.70 3.59 8.75
CA LYS A 134 -10.46 4.36 8.65
C LYS A 134 -10.18 4.80 7.21
N ILE A 135 -10.46 3.94 6.24
CA ILE A 135 -10.34 4.26 4.81
C ILE A 135 -11.25 5.45 4.46
N MET A 136 -12.52 5.39 4.86
CA MET A 136 -13.48 6.46 4.60
C MET A 136 -13.08 7.78 5.28
N ALA A 137 -12.61 7.74 6.52
CA ALA A 137 -12.18 8.93 7.26
C ALA A 137 -10.95 9.61 6.65
N GLY A 138 -10.03 8.85 6.06
CA GLY A 138 -8.82 9.41 5.44
C GLY A 138 -9.08 10.03 4.06
N VAL A 139 -9.98 9.43 3.27
CA VAL A 139 -10.34 9.94 1.93
C VAL A 139 -11.23 11.18 2.03
N SER A 140 -12.16 11.23 2.98
CA SER A 140 -13.09 12.37 3.10
C SER A 140 -12.41 13.67 3.55
N ARG A 141 -11.30 13.59 4.29
CA ARG A 141 -10.54 14.78 4.71
C ARG A 141 -9.74 15.44 3.57
N GLY A 142 -9.39 14.69 2.54
CA GLY A 142 -8.72 15.24 1.35
C GLY A 142 -9.65 15.89 0.33
N GLY A 143 -10.97 15.73 0.46
CA GLY A 143 -11.97 16.19 -0.50
C GLY A 143 -12.78 17.42 -0.10
N THR A 144 -12.63 17.94 1.09
CA THR A 144 -13.40 19.11 1.56
C THR A 144 -12.56 20.39 1.53
N LYS A 145 -12.22 20.84 0.32
CA LYS A 145 -11.97 22.26 0.00
C LYS A 145 -12.97 22.63 -1.10
N GLY A 146 -14.16 22.94 -0.73
CA GLY A 146 -15.22 23.55 -1.50
C GLY A 146 -16.06 24.37 -0.56
#